data_a9b155e3e82a73fb1f2015d9728dac84
#
_entry.id   a9b155e3e82a73fb1f2015d9728dac84
#
_cell.length_a   1.000
_cell.length_b   1.000
_cell.length_c   1.000
_cell.angle_alpha   90.00
_cell.angle_beta   90.00
_cell.angle_gamma   90.00
#
_symmetry.space_group_name_H-M   'P 1'
#
loop_
_entity.id
_entity.type
_entity.pdbx_description
1 polymer ?
#
loop_
_entity_poly.entity_id
_entity_poly.type
_entity_poly.pdbx_seq_one_letter_code
_entity_poly.pdbx_strand_id
1 'polypeptide(L)'
;MKAAVILNQEKSDEITKRQMKILIVCQHYYPDPFKITDVAENFVKQGHEVFVLAGEPSYERELWLKEGGKVDEVRNGVKVHRVKTVPRGKGVIRRVRNYYSYAINSKRYVKKLDKDFDVVFVYELSPIMMAEAAMKYKKKYGTKVVLYCLDLWPKSLTAGGIKEGGFIYNHYKKLSKKIYAAADELLVTSESFKGYFASEFGFDKEKITYLPHYA
;
A
#
# COMPACT_ATOMS: atom_id res chain seq x y z
N MET A 1 37.79 -6.78 -17.38
CA MET A 1 37.00 -6.68 -16.13
C MET A 1 36.57 -5.25 -15.78
N LYS A 2 37.36 -4.19 -15.91
CA LYS A 2 36.94 -2.80 -15.59
C LYS A 2 35.83 -2.25 -16.51
N ALA A 3 35.81 -2.59 -17.80
CA ALA A 3 34.78 -2.12 -18.73
C ALA A 3 33.36 -2.67 -18.42
N ALA A 4 33.23 -3.91 -17.93
CA ALA A 4 31.95 -4.51 -17.57
C ALA A 4 31.34 -3.91 -16.27
N VAL A 5 32.21 -3.46 -15.35
CA VAL A 5 31.79 -2.79 -14.12
C VAL A 5 31.30 -1.37 -14.43
N ILE A 6 31.95 -0.65 -15.34
CA ILE A 6 31.58 0.70 -15.78
C ILE A 6 30.25 0.66 -16.56
N LEU A 7 30.07 -0.31 -17.47
CA LEU A 7 28.82 -0.50 -18.21
C LEU A 7 27.62 -0.90 -17.31
N ASN A 8 27.86 -1.65 -16.23
CA ASN A 8 26.82 -1.97 -15.24
C ASN A 8 26.52 -0.75 -14.35
N GLN A 9 27.49 0.08 -14.03
CA GLN A 9 27.27 1.32 -13.28
C GLN A 9 26.53 2.36 -14.13
N GLU A 10 26.90 2.55 -15.40
CA GLU A 10 26.19 3.44 -16.32
C GLU A 10 24.74 2.99 -16.56
N LYS A 11 24.48 1.68 -16.72
CA LYS A 11 23.11 1.15 -16.79
C LYS A 11 22.33 1.31 -15.49
N SER A 12 22.99 1.18 -14.34
CA SER A 12 22.39 1.45 -13.03
C SER A 12 22.03 2.93 -12.89
N ASP A 13 22.90 3.82 -13.32
CA ASP A 13 22.68 5.28 -13.27
C ASP A 13 21.64 5.77 -14.30
N GLU A 14 21.52 5.11 -15.47
CA GLU A 14 20.44 5.38 -16.43
C GLU A 14 19.06 4.93 -15.92
N ILE A 15 18.98 3.79 -15.24
CA ILE A 15 17.74 3.33 -14.58
C ILE A 15 17.31 4.28 -13.45
N THR A 16 18.29 4.91 -12.78
CA THR A 16 18.02 5.88 -11.68
C THR A 16 17.53 7.24 -12.18
N LYS A 17 17.61 7.54 -13.47
CA LYS A 17 17.23 8.84 -14.06
C LYS A 17 15.86 8.89 -14.71
N ARG A 18 15.13 7.76 -14.85
CA ARG A 18 13.80 7.78 -15.47
C ARG A 18 12.78 8.34 -14.49
N GLN A 19 12.24 9.51 -14.78
CA GLN A 19 11.06 10.02 -14.09
C GLN A 19 9.89 9.04 -14.28
N MET A 20 9.24 8.66 -13.18
CA MET A 20 8.06 7.80 -13.18
C MET A 20 6.87 8.52 -12.55
N LYS A 21 5.67 8.13 -12.97
CA LYS A 21 4.41 8.50 -12.32
C LYS A 21 3.96 7.36 -11.41
N ILE A 22 3.95 7.59 -10.12
CA ILE A 22 3.71 6.59 -9.08
C ILE A 22 2.34 6.83 -8.44
N LEU A 23 1.46 5.84 -8.51
CA LEU A 23 0.24 5.82 -7.71
C LEU A 23 0.52 5.09 -6.39
N ILE A 24 0.45 5.78 -5.28
CA ILE A 24 0.52 5.17 -3.94
C ILE A 24 -0.90 4.92 -3.44
N VAL A 25 -1.19 3.67 -3.07
CA VAL A 25 -2.45 3.28 -2.42
C VAL A 25 -2.15 2.93 -0.97
N CYS A 26 -2.66 3.75 -0.04
CA CYS A 26 -2.50 3.55 1.40
C CYS A 26 -3.74 4.06 2.12
N GLN A 27 -4.17 3.37 3.20
CA GLN A 27 -5.31 3.86 3.97
C GLN A 27 -4.96 5.11 4.79
N HIS A 28 -3.76 5.14 5.35
CA HIS A 28 -3.26 6.18 6.23
C HIS A 28 -2.16 6.99 5.53
N TYR A 29 -2.26 8.28 5.60
CA TYR A 29 -1.27 9.25 5.11
C TYR A 29 -1.28 10.46 6.03
N TYR A 30 -0.32 11.39 5.88
CA TYR A 30 -0.28 12.60 6.70
C TYR A 30 -1.70 13.17 6.97
N PRO A 31 -2.00 13.62 8.18
CA PRO A 31 -1.13 13.72 9.36
C PRO A 31 -1.02 12.43 10.19
N ASP A 32 -1.67 11.33 9.79
CA ASP A 32 -1.48 10.06 10.50
C ASP A 32 0.02 9.67 10.52
N PRO A 33 0.59 9.23 11.66
CA PRO A 33 2.03 9.08 11.86
C PRO A 33 2.61 7.81 11.22
N PHE A 34 2.51 7.69 9.91
CA PHE A 34 3.03 6.56 9.14
C PHE A 34 4.14 6.97 8.18
N LYS A 35 5.17 6.14 8.06
CA LYS A 35 6.36 6.37 7.22
C LYS A 35 6.06 6.53 5.73
N ILE A 36 4.87 6.19 5.27
CA ILE A 36 4.48 6.35 3.87
C ILE A 36 4.54 7.83 3.43
N THR A 37 4.36 8.77 4.35
CA THR A 37 4.52 10.19 4.07
C THR A 37 5.95 10.49 3.62
N ASP A 38 6.93 10.03 4.40
CA ASP A 38 8.35 10.22 4.09
C ASP A 38 8.75 9.51 2.79
N VAL A 39 8.22 8.30 2.57
CA VAL A 39 8.45 7.53 1.33
C VAL A 39 7.93 8.27 0.11
N ALA A 40 6.70 8.81 0.17
CA ALA A 40 6.10 9.55 -0.94
C ALA A 40 6.87 10.85 -1.25
N GLU A 41 7.24 11.60 -0.22
CA GLU A 41 8.02 12.82 -0.37
C GLU A 41 9.44 12.54 -0.89
N ASN A 42 10.02 11.39 -0.50
CA ASN A 42 11.34 10.97 -1.01
C ASN A 42 11.28 10.62 -2.51
N PHE A 43 10.22 9.98 -2.98
CA PHE A 43 10.05 9.75 -4.42
C PHE A 43 9.96 11.07 -5.19
N VAL A 44 9.26 12.08 -4.65
CA VAL A 44 9.25 13.43 -5.26
C VAL A 44 10.64 14.05 -5.30
N LYS A 45 11.42 13.96 -4.20
CA LYS A 45 12.80 14.45 -4.15
C LYS A 45 13.73 13.75 -5.18
N GLN A 46 13.41 12.51 -5.53
CA GLN A 46 14.11 11.74 -6.56
C GLN A 46 13.65 12.09 -7.99
N GLY A 47 12.70 13.02 -8.15
CA GLY A 47 12.23 13.51 -9.45
C GLY A 47 11.00 12.76 -9.99
N HIS A 48 10.33 11.92 -9.20
CA HIS A 48 9.13 11.20 -9.61
C HIS A 48 7.87 12.06 -9.40
N GLU A 49 6.85 11.84 -10.24
CA GLU A 49 5.51 12.35 -9.99
C GLU A 49 4.75 11.38 -9.08
N VAL A 50 4.29 11.85 -7.94
CA VAL A 50 3.62 11.01 -6.94
C VAL A 50 2.19 11.44 -6.72
N PHE A 51 1.28 10.48 -6.83
CA PHE A 51 -0.12 10.64 -6.47
C PHE A 51 -0.48 9.63 -5.37
N VAL A 52 -0.98 10.14 -4.25
CA VAL A 52 -1.41 9.33 -3.10
C VAL A 52 -2.92 9.24 -3.06
N LEU A 53 -3.44 8.04 -3.09
CA LEU A 53 -4.85 7.73 -2.80
C LEU A 53 -4.97 7.22 -1.37
N ALA A 54 -5.37 8.09 -0.46
CA ALA A 54 -5.51 7.80 0.97
C ALA A 54 -6.96 7.84 1.45
N GLY A 55 -7.19 7.44 2.70
CA GLY A 55 -8.41 7.73 3.43
C GLY A 55 -8.35 9.10 4.11
N GLU A 56 -9.49 9.63 4.56
CA GLU A 56 -9.47 10.69 5.57
C GLU A 56 -8.70 10.21 6.81
N PRO A 57 -7.87 11.05 7.45
CA PRO A 57 -7.08 10.67 8.61
C PRO A 57 -7.89 10.04 9.72
N SER A 58 -7.35 9.00 10.33
CA SER A 58 -8.03 8.22 11.36
C SER A 58 -7.44 8.41 12.76
N TYR A 59 -6.16 8.74 12.85
CA TYR A 59 -5.44 8.97 14.11
C TYR A 59 -5.35 10.46 14.43
N GLU A 60 -4.98 11.28 13.45
CA GLU A 60 -4.79 12.73 13.60
C GLU A 60 -5.89 13.52 12.88
N ARG A 61 -7.15 13.03 12.95
CA ARG A 61 -8.30 13.64 12.27
C ARG A 61 -8.55 15.09 12.73
N GLU A 62 -8.37 15.37 14.01
CA GLU A 62 -8.58 16.72 14.55
C GLU A 62 -7.53 17.71 14.01
N LEU A 63 -6.28 17.28 13.89
CA LEU A 63 -5.23 18.08 13.27
C LEU A 63 -5.56 18.37 11.81
N TRP A 64 -5.94 17.35 11.05
CA TRP A 64 -6.34 17.51 9.66
C TRP A 64 -7.49 18.51 9.48
N LEU A 65 -8.52 18.43 10.34
CA LEU A 65 -9.65 19.36 10.29
C LEU A 65 -9.23 20.80 10.62
N LYS A 66 -8.31 21.00 11.59
CA LYS A 66 -7.74 22.30 11.93
C LYS A 66 -6.93 22.90 10.76
N GLU A 67 -6.29 22.06 9.96
CA GLU A 67 -5.56 22.44 8.74
C GLU A 67 -6.49 22.63 7.52
N GLY A 68 -7.81 22.65 7.71
CA GLY A 68 -8.81 22.92 6.68
C GLY A 68 -9.42 21.67 6.03
N GLY A 69 -9.09 20.46 6.46
CA GLY A 69 -9.75 19.22 6.08
C GLY A 69 -9.79 18.95 4.57
N LYS A 70 -8.73 19.25 3.83
CA LYS A 70 -8.70 19.19 2.37
C LYS A 70 -8.74 17.74 1.87
N VAL A 71 -9.70 17.48 0.97
CA VAL A 71 -9.82 16.19 0.26
C VAL A 71 -8.73 16.06 -0.81
N ASP A 72 -8.50 17.13 -1.55
CA ASP A 72 -7.44 17.23 -2.55
C ASP A 72 -6.44 18.29 -2.12
N GLU A 73 -5.16 17.92 -2.09
CA GLU A 73 -4.08 18.83 -1.77
C GLU A 73 -2.78 18.44 -2.49
N VAL A 74 -1.86 19.40 -2.56
CA VAL A 74 -0.46 19.13 -2.90
C VAL A 74 0.37 19.42 -1.64
N ARG A 75 1.08 18.39 -1.16
CA ARG A 75 1.92 18.46 0.02
C ARG A 75 3.36 18.07 -0.34
N ASN A 76 4.31 18.99 -0.18
CA ASN A 76 5.72 18.77 -0.50
C ASN A 76 5.94 18.11 -1.90
N GLY A 77 5.13 18.56 -2.89
CA GLY A 77 5.15 18.03 -4.26
C GLY A 77 4.32 16.76 -4.49
N VAL A 78 3.84 16.12 -3.44
CA VAL A 78 2.95 14.94 -3.53
C VAL A 78 1.51 15.40 -3.76
N LYS A 79 0.87 14.92 -4.83
CA LYS A 79 -0.58 15.09 -5.05
C LYS A 79 -1.33 14.08 -4.21
N VAL A 80 -2.24 14.51 -3.37
CA VAL A 80 -3.01 13.66 -2.45
C VAL A 80 -4.50 13.77 -2.71
N HIS A 81 -5.17 12.65 -2.85
CA HIS A 81 -6.63 12.57 -2.80
C HIS A 81 -7.08 11.68 -1.66
N ARG A 82 -7.98 12.19 -0.82
CA ARG A 82 -8.55 11.45 0.30
C ARG A 82 -9.97 11.01 0.01
N VAL A 83 -10.22 9.71 0.08
CA VAL A 83 -11.57 9.19 0.04
C VAL A 83 -12.21 9.26 1.42
N LYS A 84 -13.50 9.57 1.43
CA LYS A 84 -14.29 9.60 2.67
C LYS A 84 -14.24 8.26 3.39
N THR A 85 -13.96 8.29 4.69
CA THR A 85 -13.96 7.11 5.55
C THR A 85 -14.88 7.31 6.74
N VAL A 86 -15.43 6.20 7.26
CA VAL A 86 -16.11 6.23 8.55
C VAL A 86 -15.05 6.52 9.63
N PRO A 87 -15.21 7.54 10.47
CA PRO A 87 -14.23 7.84 11.51
C PRO A 87 -13.92 6.62 12.39
N ARG A 88 -12.62 6.38 12.61
CA ARG A 88 -12.19 5.33 13.53
C ARG A 88 -12.66 5.67 14.95
N GLY A 89 -13.27 4.71 15.64
CA GLY A 89 -13.76 4.91 16.97
C GLY A 89 -13.51 3.69 17.84
N LYS A 90 -13.91 3.76 19.11
CA LYS A 90 -13.83 2.62 20.02
C LYS A 90 -14.74 1.47 19.53
N GLY A 91 -14.25 0.24 19.66
CA GLY A 91 -15.00 -0.97 19.34
C GLY A 91 -14.75 -1.54 17.93
N VAL A 92 -14.98 -2.85 17.80
CA VAL A 92 -14.68 -3.64 16.60
C VAL A 92 -15.52 -3.20 15.40
N ILE A 93 -16.83 -2.95 15.61
CA ILE A 93 -17.78 -2.59 14.54
C ILE A 93 -17.36 -1.30 13.84
N ARG A 94 -16.99 -0.25 14.59
CA ARG A 94 -16.54 1.02 14.00
C ARG A 94 -15.25 0.85 13.22
N ARG A 95 -14.32 0.02 13.72
CA ARG A 95 -13.07 -0.29 13.06
C ARG A 95 -13.30 -1.01 11.73
N VAL A 96 -14.16 -2.02 11.73
CA VAL A 96 -14.57 -2.73 10.51
C VAL A 96 -15.23 -1.79 9.51
N ARG A 97 -16.16 -0.92 9.94
CA ARG A 97 -16.81 0.07 9.07
C ARG A 97 -15.79 1.08 8.49
N ASN A 98 -14.82 1.52 9.28
CA ASN A 98 -13.72 2.36 8.79
C ASN A 98 -12.96 1.66 7.65
N TYR A 99 -12.55 0.42 7.84
CA TYR A 99 -11.82 -0.38 6.87
C TYR A 99 -12.60 -0.58 5.56
N TYR A 100 -13.85 -1.02 5.65
CA TYR A 100 -14.67 -1.23 4.46
C TYR A 100 -15.00 0.08 3.74
N SER A 101 -15.22 1.18 4.47
CA SER A 101 -15.49 2.47 3.85
C SER A 101 -14.31 2.94 2.99
N TYR A 102 -13.06 2.76 3.45
CA TYR A 102 -11.88 3.03 2.64
C TYR A 102 -11.81 2.11 1.42
N ALA A 103 -11.90 0.80 1.62
CA ALA A 103 -11.79 -0.18 0.54
C ALA A 103 -12.84 0.05 -0.57
N ILE A 104 -14.07 0.38 -0.20
CA ILE A 104 -15.16 0.64 -1.16
C ILE A 104 -14.91 1.96 -1.90
N ASN A 105 -14.62 3.04 -1.16
CA ASN A 105 -14.50 4.37 -1.74
C ASN A 105 -13.23 4.53 -2.59
N SER A 106 -12.10 3.95 -2.18
CA SER A 106 -10.88 3.91 -2.98
C SER A 106 -11.08 3.10 -4.27
N LYS A 107 -11.77 1.95 -4.22
CA LYS A 107 -12.15 1.19 -5.42
C LYS A 107 -13.09 1.94 -6.37
N ARG A 108 -13.95 2.82 -5.83
CA ARG A 108 -14.80 3.67 -6.65
C ARG A 108 -13.98 4.77 -7.31
N TYR A 109 -13.06 5.38 -6.57
CA TYR A 109 -12.25 6.47 -7.05
C TYR A 109 -11.28 6.05 -8.16
N VAL A 110 -10.58 4.92 -8.03
CA VAL A 110 -9.63 4.46 -9.06
C VAL A 110 -10.27 4.18 -10.41
N LYS A 111 -11.58 3.99 -10.47
CA LYS A 111 -12.31 3.87 -11.76
C LYS A 111 -12.29 5.18 -12.55
N LYS A 112 -12.19 6.32 -11.87
CA LYS A 112 -12.18 7.67 -12.46
C LYS A 112 -10.77 8.08 -12.91
N LEU A 113 -9.73 7.40 -12.41
CA LEU A 113 -8.36 7.65 -12.83
C LEU A 113 -8.12 7.12 -14.24
N ASP A 114 -7.35 7.87 -15.02
CA ASP A 114 -6.90 7.48 -16.35
C ASP A 114 -5.68 6.52 -16.27
N LYS A 115 -5.27 5.97 -17.42
CA LYS A 115 -4.04 5.20 -17.56
C LYS A 115 -2.85 6.17 -17.61
N ASP A 116 -2.40 6.60 -16.44
CA ASP A 116 -1.36 7.63 -16.34
C ASP A 116 -0.17 7.21 -15.44
N PHE A 117 -0.28 6.11 -14.70
CA PHE A 117 0.75 5.69 -13.77
C PHE A 117 1.61 4.55 -14.33
N ASP A 118 2.93 4.66 -14.17
CA ASP A 118 3.90 3.63 -14.55
C ASP A 118 3.87 2.44 -13.57
N VAL A 119 3.60 2.73 -12.28
CA VAL A 119 3.55 1.74 -11.21
C VAL A 119 2.55 2.12 -10.14
N VAL A 120 1.93 1.11 -9.53
CA VAL A 120 1.13 1.27 -8.32
C VAL A 120 1.90 0.70 -7.13
N PHE A 121 2.19 1.52 -6.14
CA PHE A 121 2.80 1.12 -4.89
C PHE A 121 1.74 1.01 -3.80
N VAL A 122 1.59 -0.17 -3.21
CA VAL A 122 0.65 -0.41 -2.11
C VAL A 122 1.44 -0.48 -0.80
N TYR A 123 1.18 0.45 0.10
CA TYR A 123 1.71 0.42 1.46
C TYR A 123 0.69 -0.28 2.36
N GLU A 124 0.81 -1.62 2.42
CA GLU A 124 -0.21 -2.48 3.01
C GLU A 124 -0.04 -2.59 4.52
N LEU A 125 -0.91 -1.89 5.22
CA LEU A 125 -1.22 -2.07 6.64
C LEU A 125 -2.48 -2.93 6.79
N SER A 126 -3.00 -3.04 8.01
CA SER A 126 -4.32 -3.64 8.25
C SER A 126 -5.45 -2.74 7.74
N PRO A 127 -6.42 -3.29 7.05
CA PRO A 127 -6.64 -4.66 6.58
C PRO A 127 -6.24 -4.86 5.11
N ILE A 128 -6.04 -6.13 4.71
CA ILE A 128 -5.63 -6.48 3.34
C ILE A 128 -6.54 -5.90 2.25
N MET A 129 -7.86 -5.74 2.50
CA MET A 129 -8.79 -5.19 1.51
C MET A 129 -8.48 -3.75 1.10
N MET A 130 -7.62 -3.04 1.81
CA MET A 130 -7.14 -1.73 1.37
C MET A 130 -6.41 -1.78 0.02
N ALA A 131 -5.78 -2.91 -0.30
CA ALA A 131 -5.08 -3.12 -1.55
C ALA A 131 -6.00 -3.37 -2.77
N GLU A 132 -7.29 -3.61 -2.57
CA GLU A 132 -8.23 -3.92 -3.67
C GLU A 132 -8.35 -2.79 -4.70
N ALA A 133 -8.12 -1.54 -4.31
CA ALA A 133 -8.11 -0.40 -5.24
C ALA A 133 -6.97 -0.54 -6.26
N ALA A 134 -5.77 -0.89 -5.80
CA ALA A 134 -4.61 -1.14 -6.65
C ALA A 134 -4.86 -2.31 -7.61
N MET A 135 -5.40 -3.42 -7.10
CA MET A 135 -5.74 -4.59 -7.92
C MET A 135 -6.79 -4.26 -8.98
N LYS A 136 -7.74 -3.35 -8.66
CA LYS A 136 -8.72 -2.90 -9.63
C LYS A 136 -8.10 -1.99 -10.70
N TYR A 137 -7.18 -1.12 -10.33
CA TYR A 137 -6.43 -0.29 -11.27
C TYR A 137 -5.60 -1.17 -12.22
N LYS A 138 -4.84 -2.13 -11.67
CA LYS A 138 -4.10 -3.13 -12.44
C LYS A 138 -4.99 -3.87 -13.44
N LYS A 139 -6.15 -4.36 -12.98
CA LYS A 139 -7.10 -5.07 -13.87
C LYS A 139 -7.60 -4.20 -15.02
N LYS A 140 -7.75 -2.88 -14.80
CA LYS A 140 -8.24 -1.94 -15.82
C LYS A 140 -7.17 -1.58 -16.84
N TYR A 141 -5.90 -1.41 -16.41
CA TYR A 141 -4.86 -0.78 -17.21
C TYR A 141 -3.61 -1.62 -17.43
N GLY A 142 -3.46 -2.75 -16.75
CA GLY A 142 -2.26 -3.59 -16.83
C GLY A 142 -1.03 -3.04 -16.09
N THR A 143 -1.20 -1.94 -15.34
CA THR A 143 -0.11 -1.29 -14.61
C THR A 143 0.45 -2.24 -13.54
N LYS A 144 1.78 -2.32 -13.42
CA LYS A 144 2.44 -3.15 -12.40
C LYS A 144 2.09 -2.67 -10.99
N VAL A 145 1.92 -3.64 -10.09
CA VAL A 145 1.65 -3.41 -8.67
C VAL A 145 2.77 -3.98 -7.83
N VAL A 146 3.42 -3.11 -7.06
CA VAL A 146 4.35 -3.45 -6.00
C VAL A 146 3.60 -3.36 -4.68
N LEU A 147 3.47 -4.48 -3.97
CA LEU A 147 2.79 -4.53 -2.68
C LEU A 147 3.81 -4.69 -1.56
N TYR A 148 3.88 -3.70 -0.69
CA TYR A 148 4.74 -3.70 0.50
C TYR A 148 3.90 -4.09 1.72
N CYS A 149 4.09 -5.32 2.18
CA CYS A 149 3.36 -5.92 3.29
C CYS A 149 4.02 -5.56 4.62
N LEU A 150 3.31 -4.77 5.42
CA LEU A 150 3.73 -4.37 6.76
C LEU A 150 2.97 -5.11 7.86
N ASP A 151 1.85 -5.76 7.51
CA ASP A 151 1.03 -6.50 8.46
C ASP A 151 0.53 -7.81 7.85
N LEU A 152 0.69 -8.91 8.58
CA LEU A 152 0.36 -10.25 8.06
C LEU A 152 -1.13 -10.55 8.14
N TRP A 153 -1.81 -10.58 7.00
CA TRP A 153 -3.22 -10.97 6.89
C TRP A 153 -3.37 -12.39 6.33
N PRO A 154 -4.26 -13.20 6.93
CA PRO A 154 -5.24 -12.90 8.00
C PRO A 154 -4.70 -13.08 9.43
N LYS A 155 -3.39 -13.32 9.64
CA LYS A 155 -2.83 -13.60 10.98
C LYS A 155 -3.17 -12.52 12.00
N SER A 156 -3.14 -11.24 11.59
CA SER A 156 -3.49 -10.10 12.45
C SER A 156 -4.92 -10.15 13.01
N LEU A 157 -5.82 -10.93 12.41
CA LEU A 157 -7.17 -11.14 12.96
C LEU A 157 -7.16 -11.85 14.30
N THR A 158 -6.16 -12.72 14.57
CA THR A 158 -6.05 -13.46 15.81
C THR A 158 -5.82 -12.54 17.02
N ALA A 159 -5.10 -11.42 16.80
CA ALA A 159 -4.94 -10.38 17.82
C ALA A 159 -6.27 -9.68 18.17
N GLY A 160 -7.25 -9.73 17.26
CA GLY A 160 -8.61 -9.26 17.48
C GLY A 160 -9.58 -10.33 18.03
N GLY A 161 -9.07 -11.52 18.44
CA GLY A 161 -9.87 -12.62 18.98
C GLY A 161 -10.53 -13.52 17.93
N ILE A 162 -10.24 -13.36 16.64
CA ILE A 162 -10.74 -14.25 15.59
C ILE A 162 -9.94 -15.57 15.62
N LYS A 163 -10.65 -16.69 15.79
CA LYS A 163 -10.03 -18.02 15.83
C LYS A 163 -9.38 -18.36 14.49
N GLU A 164 -8.10 -18.75 14.52
CA GLU A 164 -7.38 -19.28 13.37
C GLU A 164 -8.08 -20.53 12.84
N GLY A 165 -8.21 -20.65 11.52
CA GLY A 165 -8.94 -21.76 10.87
C GLY A 165 -10.45 -21.65 10.94
N GLY A 166 -11.03 -20.67 11.69
CA GLY A 166 -12.46 -20.42 11.71
C GLY A 166 -12.99 -19.84 10.38
N PHE A 167 -14.31 -19.76 10.24
CA PHE A 167 -14.96 -19.30 9.01
C PHE A 167 -14.49 -17.90 8.58
N ILE A 168 -14.45 -16.94 9.51
CA ILE A 168 -13.99 -15.56 9.24
C ILE A 168 -12.53 -15.56 8.81
N TYR A 169 -11.67 -16.27 9.55
CA TYR A 169 -10.24 -16.37 9.23
C TYR A 169 -10.03 -16.95 7.82
N ASN A 170 -10.70 -18.05 7.51
CA ASN A 170 -10.57 -18.72 6.20
C ASN A 170 -11.12 -17.86 5.05
N HIS A 171 -12.16 -17.06 5.28
CA HIS A 171 -12.64 -16.10 4.31
C HIS A 171 -11.54 -15.07 3.97
N TYR A 172 -10.95 -14.45 4.99
CA TYR A 172 -9.86 -13.48 4.78
C TYR A 172 -8.57 -14.14 4.28
N LYS A 173 -8.29 -15.39 4.63
CA LYS A 173 -7.16 -16.14 4.05
C LYS A 173 -7.27 -16.26 2.53
N LYS A 174 -8.45 -16.62 2.03
CA LYS A 174 -8.72 -16.69 0.59
C LYS A 174 -8.58 -15.32 -0.08
N LEU A 175 -9.12 -14.27 0.55
CA LEU A 175 -9.00 -12.89 0.05
C LEU A 175 -7.54 -12.43 0.03
N SER A 176 -6.79 -12.65 1.10
CA SER A 176 -5.37 -12.30 1.22
C SER A 176 -4.54 -13.01 0.15
N LYS A 177 -4.70 -14.34 0.02
CA LYS A 177 -4.02 -15.12 -1.02
C LYS A 177 -4.26 -14.55 -2.42
N LYS A 178 -5.52 -14.20 -2.72
CA LYS A 178 -5.90 -13.62 -4.02
C LYS A 178 -5.22 -12.27 -4.27
N ILE A 179 -5.18 -11.40 -3.26
CA ILE A 179 -4.59 -10.07 -3.39
C ILE A 179 -3.07 -10.16 -3.52
N TYR A 180 -2.41 -10.90 -2.64
CA TYR A 180 -0.96 -11.07 -2.69
C TYR A 180 -0.50 -11.73 -4.00
N ALA A 181 -1.20 -12.76 -4.47
CA ALA A 181 -0.89 -13.42 -5.74
C ALA A 181 -1.14 -12.53 -6.99
N ALA A 182 -1.95 -11.48 -6.86
CA ALA A 182 -2.21 -10.55 -7.94
C ALA A 182 -1.18 -9.41 -8.03
N ALA A 183 -0.35 -9.20 -7.01
CA ALA A 183 0.77 -8.26 -7.07
C ALA A 183 1.86 -8.80 -8.01
N ASP A 184 2.56 -7.90 -8.70
CA ASP A 184 3.71 -8.29 -9.54
C ASP A 184 4.97 -8.46 -8.71
N GLU A 185 5.10 -7.64 -7.64
CA GLU A 185 6.18 -7.72 -6.67
C GLU A 185 5.60 -7.70 -5.26
N LEU A 186 6.08 -8.59 -4.42
CA LEU A 186 5.72 -8.66 -3.00
C LEU A 186 6.94 -8.34 -2.16
N LEU A 187 6.87 -7.21 -1.44
CA LEU A 187 7.90 -6.78 -0.51
C LEU A 187 7.43 -7.03 0.92
N VAL A 188 8.34 -7.43 1.80
CA VAL A 188 8.05 -7.69 3.21
C VAL A 188 9.05 -7.00 4.13
N THR A 189 8.60 -6.61 5.32
CA THR A 189 9.41 -5.88 6.31
C THR A 189 10.36 -6.77 7.12
N SER A 190 10.19 -8.10 7.07
CA SER A 190 10.96 -9.05 7.82
C SER A 190 11.19 -10.34 7.04
N GLU A 191 12.35 -10.93 7.16
CA GLU A 191 12.65 -12.26 6.59
C GLU A 191 11.70 -13.34 7.11
N SER A 192 11.24 -13.25 8.36
CA SER A 192 10.26 -14.18 8.92
C SER A 192 8.90 -14.14 8.17
N PHE A 193 8.56 -13.01 7.55
CA PHE A 193 7.34 -12.89 6.75
C PHE A 193 7.39 -13.80 5.52
N LYS A 194 8.56 -13.98 4.88
CA LYS A 194 8.71 -14.93 3.76
C LYS A 194 8.30 -16.34 4.18
N GLY A 195 8.70 -16.75 5.41
CA GLY A 195 8.30 -18.02 6.00
C GLY A 195 6.79 -18.18 6.15
N TYR A 196 6.11 -17.11 6.63
CA TYR A 196 4.67 -17.07 6.73
C TYR A 196 3.98 -17.21 5.38
N PHE A 197 4.41 -16.46 4.37
CA PHE A 197 3.85 -16.53 3.02
C PHE A 197 3.99 -17.91 2.39
N ALA A 198 5.12 -18.58 2.61
CA ALA A 198 5.33 -19.93 2.12
C ALA A 198 4.42 -20.94 2.82
N SER A 199 4.34 -20.90 4.15
CA SER A 199 3.55 -21.85 4.94
C SER A 199 2.05 -21.63 4.80
N GLU A 200 1.60 -20.36 4.79
CA GLU A 200 0.18 -20.03 4.80
C GLU A 200 -0.45 -20.06 3.40
N PHE A 201 0.30 -19.65 2.38
CA PHE A 201 -0.21 -19.48 1.01
C PHE A 201 0.47 -20.34 -0.04
N GLY A 202 1.60 -20.99 0.29
CA GLY A 202 2.38 -21.78 -0.66
C GLY A 202 3.18 -20.93 -1.64
N PHE A 203 3.58 -19.71 -1.24
CA PHE A 203 4.38 -18.83 -2.08
C PHE A 203 5.86 -19.21 -2.03
N ASP A 204 6.54 -19.04 -3.15
CA ASP A 204 7.97 -19.22 -3.26
C ASP A 204 8.70 -18.07 -2.51
N LYS A 205 9.50 -18.40 -1.51
CA LYS A 205 10.24 -17.44 -0.67
C LYS A 205 11.22 -16.59 -1.48
N GLU A 206 11.81 -17.17 -2.52
CA GLU A 206 12.81 -16.52 -3.38
C GLU A 206 12.20 -15.41 -4.26
N LYS A 207 10.87 -15.46 -4.47
CA LYS A 207 10.12 -14.43 -5.19
C LYS A 207 9.60 -13.31 -4.29
N ILE A 208 9.90 -13.37 -3.00
CA ILE A 208 9.49 -12.35 -2.04
C ILE A 208 10.73 -11.54 -1.65
N THR A 209 10.68 -10.25 -1.86
CA THR A 209 11.80 -9.36 -1.55
C THR A 209 11.71 -8.85 -0.12
N TYR A 210 12.78 -9.01 0.64
CA TYR A 210 12.93 -8.36 1.94
C TYR A 210 13.32 -6.89 1.75
N LEU A 211 12.52 -5.99 2.25
CA LEU A 211 12.80 -4.56 2.32
C LEU A 211 12.58 -4.09 3.77
N PRO A 212 13.65 -3.81 4.52
CA PRO A 212 13.50 -3.40 5.92
C PRO A 212 12.75 -2.08 6.04
N HIS A 213 11.89 -2.01 7.05
CA HIS A 213 11.19 -0.78 7.40
C HIS A 213 12.05 0.01 8.40
N TYR A 214 12.77 1.00 7.93
CA TYR A 214 13.63 1.82 8.78
C TYR A 214 12.80 2.71 9.74
N ALA A 215 13.28 2.81 10.98
CA ALA A 215 12.70 3.66 12.01
C ALA A 215 12.99 5.15 11.75
#